data_b10681c79579ee7aa96970c2587ec9ee
#
_entry.id   b10681c79579ee7aa96970c2587ec9ee
#
_cell.length_a   1.000
_cell.length_b   1.000
_cell.length_c   1.000
_cell.angle_alpha   90.00
_cell.angle_beta   90.00
_cell.angle_gamma   90.00
#
_symmetry.space_group_name_H-M   'P 1'
#
loop_
_entity.id
_entity.type
_entity.pdbx_description
1 polymer ?
#
loop_
_entity_poly.entity_id
_entity_poly.type
_entity_poly.pdbx_seq_one_letter_code
_entity_poly.pdbx_strand_id
1 'polypeptide(L)'
;MNYDYSFGNKFYNYYDDIGIQSTKYNILAPEQQQNVQPGLEYVMDPLPIFDNPNYKGSGKLKGKVAIITGADSGLGRTCAIYFVKEGCKVVIPYYNEHIDANNTKKYIESLGGECLLLSGDITDKNFCKRIVNETLNCFGKIDILVNNAAVQYQQDELTNITDEQFDRTMKVNIYGMFYLTKLCLPYLKSGSSIINLSSVTTFYGDPQLIDYVTTKGAIVGFTRALARNLALKNIRVNAIAPGFFWTPLQPACWVKEKIPSLGANSAMARGAMPYELGPTFVFLASDDSSYVTGQVIHNNGGEVMG
;
A
#
# COMPACT_ATOMS: atom_id res chain seq x y z
N MET A 1 -23.30 3.72 -13.87
CA MET A 1 -22.71 5.06 -13.81
C MET A 1 -21.36 4.97 -14.48
N ASN A 2 -21.18 5.63 -15.62
CA ASN A 2 -19.87 5.80 -16.22
C ASN A 2 -19.11 6.74 -15.30
N TYR A 3 -18.17 6.22 -14.53
CA TYR A 3 -17.20 7.07 -13.85
C TYR A 3 -16.36 7.71 -14.95
N ASP A 4 -16.63 8.97 -15.21
CA ASP A 4 -15.77 9.81 -16.02
C ASP A 4 -14.49 10.07 -15.21
N TYR A 5 -13.44 9.29 -15.49
CA TYR A 5 -12.10 9.51 -14.96
C TYR A 5 -11.42 10.73 -15.63
N SER A 6 -12.16 11.61 -16.27
CA SER A 6 -11.71 12.96 -16.64
C SER A 6 -11.56 13.75 -15.35
N PHE A 7 -10.44 13.55 -14.67
CA PHE A 7 -10.05 14.29 -13.49
C PHE A 7 -10.10 15.78 -13.82
N GLY A 8 -10.93 16.49 -13.09
CA GLY A 8 -11.08 17.94 -13.27
C GLY A 8 -9.71 18.63 -13.22
N ASN A 9 -9.49 19.54 -14.14
CA ASN A 9 -8.27 20.28 -14.49
C ASN A 9 -7.35 20.76 -13.36
N LYS A 10 -7.73 20.71 -12.08
CA LYS A 10 -6.91 21.18 -10.95
C LYS A 10 -5.72 20.26 -10.61
N PHE A 11 -5.79 18.96 -10.93
CA PHE A 11 -4.71 18.00 -10.66
C PHE A 11 -3.94 17.62 -11.93
N TYR A 12 -4.54 17.71 -13.11
CA TYR A 12 -3.88 17.43 -14.38
C TYR A 12 -2.84 18.46 -14.78
N ASN A 13 -3.01 19.73 -14.42
CA ASN A 13 -2.00 20.75 -14.61
C ASN A 13 -0.69 20.45 -13.86
N TYR A 14 -0.72 19.54 -12.88
CA TYR A 14 0.48 19.05 -12.22
C TYR A 14 1.30 18.12 -13.12
N TYR A 15 0.69 17.36 -14.03
CA TYR A 15 1.41 16.50 -14.98
C TYR A 15 1.97 17.26 -16.18
N ASP A 16 1.26 18.28 -16.66
CA ASP A 16 1.71 19.09 -17.79
C ASP A 16 2.88 20.00 -17.40
N ASP A 17 2.99 20.38 -16.12
CA ASP A 17 4.07 21.21 -15.57
C ASP A 17 5.24 20.44 -14.95
N ILE A 18 5.29 19.11 -15.00
CA ILE A 18 6.45 18.31 -14.55
C ILE A 18 7.64 18.38 -15.52
N GLY A 19 7.92 19.52 -16.06
CA GLY A 19 9.23 19.97 -16.43
C GLY A 19 9.96 20.54 -15.22
N ILE A 20 10.32 19.69 -14.23
CA ILE A 20 11.37 19.99 -13.20
C ILE A 20 11.17 21.24 -12.31
N GLN A 21 10.07 21.97 -12.33
CA GLN A 21 9.82 23.11 -11.44
C GLN A 21 8.50 22.98 -10.65
N SER A 22 8.47 22.06 -9.69
CA SER A 22 7.33 21.85 -8.80
C SER A 22 7.24 22.83 -7.62
N THR A 23 7.82 24.02 -7.69
CA THR A 23 7.84 24.97 -6.57
C THR A 23 6.54 25.77 -6.38
N LYS A 24 5.47 25.48 -7.12
CA LYS A 24 4.24 26.30 -7.08
C LYS A 24 2.98 25.67 -6.50
N TYR A 25 2.96 24.39 -6.19
CA TYR A 25 1.73 23.74 -5.70
C TYR A 25 1.96 22.97 -4.41
N ASN A 26 1.70 23.64 -3.27
CA ASN A 26 1.35 22.91 -2.06
C ASN A 26 0.02 22.19 -2.34
N ILE A 27 0.08 20.90 -2.67
CA ILE A 27 -1.13 20.07 -2.71
C ILE A 27 -1.49 19.82 -1.25
N LEU A 28 -2.24 20.74 -0.66
CA LEU A 28 -2.89 20.50 0.61
C LEU A 28 -4.13 19.66 0.31
N ALA A 29 -4.21 18.50 0.92
CA ALA A 29 -5.41 17.69 0.84
C ALA A 29 -6.59 18.48 1.43
N PRO A 30 -7.80 18.45 0.82
CA PRO A 30 -8.94 19.16 1.35
C PRO A 30 -9.45 18.54 2.66
N GLU A 31 -10.14 19.34 3.45
CA GLU A 31 -10.83 18.86 4.65
C GLU A 31 -11.86 17.81 4.27
N GLN A 32 -11.64 16.58 4.72
CA GLN A 32 -12.56 15.47 4.58
C GLN A 32 -12.47 14.56 5.80
N GLN A 33 -13.56 13.90 6.14
CA GLN A 33 -13.61 12.90 7.20
C GLN A 33 -14.56 11.77 6.82
N GLN A 34 -14.18 10.54 7.16
CA GLN A 34 -15.02 9.35 7.05
C GLN A 34 -15.12 8.68 8.42
N ASN A 35 -16.30 8.19 8.77
CA ASN A 35 -16.54 7.52 10.07
C ASN A 35 -16.50 5.99 9.94
N VAL A 36 -15.73 5.48 8.98
CA VAL A 36 -15.58 4.04 8.70
C VAL A 36 -14.12 3.67 8.54
N GLN A 37 -13.77 2.46 8.99
CA GLN A 37 -12.46 1.83 8.74
C GLN A 37 -12.70 0.41 8.20
N PRO A 38 -12.10 0.03 7.06
CA PRO A 38 -11.26 0.86 6.17
C PRO A 38 -12.02 2.02 5.52
N GLY A 39 -11.27 3.05 5.09
CA GLY A 39 -11.84 4.19 4.37
C GLY A 39 -12.26 3.83 2.95
N LEU A 40 -13.24 4.55 2.42
CA LEU A 40 -13.82 4.36 1.09
C LEU A 40 -13.23 5.37 0.11
N GLU A 41 -12.57 4.88 -0.95
CA GLU A 41 -11.93 5.77 -1.92
C GLU A 41 -12.95 6.45 -2.85
N TYR A 42 -14.01 5.72 -3.23
CA TYR A 42 -15.01 6.22 -4.18
C TYR A 42 -15.82 7.44 -3.69
N VAL A 43 -15.75 7.75 -2.39
CA VAL A 43 -16.41 8.94 -1.80
C VAL A 43 -15.46 10.12 -1.57
N MET A 44 -14.17 9.95 -1.87
CA MET A 44 -13.20 11.04 -1.72
C MET A 44 -13.38 12.10 -2.81
N ASP A 45 -13.17 13.36 -2.43
CA ASP A 45 -13.15 14.49 -3.36
C ASP A 45 -11.98 15.44 -3.00
N PRO A 46 -10.96 15.55 -3.87
CA PRO A 46 -10.77 14.80 -5.11
C PRO A 46 -10.39 13.33 -4.87
N LEU A 47 -10.64 12.50 -5.87
CA LEU A 47 -10.16 11.11 -5.85
C LEU A 47 -8.63 11.07 -5.87
N PRO A 48 -8.01 10.10 -5.19
CA PRO A 48 -6.57 9.87 -5.29
C PRO A 48 -6.13 9.54 -6.72
N ILE A 49 -5.00 10.12 -7.16
CA ILE A 49 -4.38 9.74 -8.44
C ILE A 49 -3.54 8.48 -8.20
N PHE A 50 -4.04 7.35 -8.64
CA PHE A 50 -3.43 6.03 -8.42
C PHE A 50 -2.57 5.53 -9.59
N ASP A 51 -2.68 6.16 -10.77
CA ASP A 51 -1.95 5.76 -11.97
C ASP A 51 -1.28 6.94 -12.65
N ASN A 52 -0.09 6.72 -13.22
CA ASN A 52 0.56 7.63 -14.14
C ASN A 52 0.37 7.12 -15.57
N PRO A 53 -0.39 7.82 -16.44
CA PRO A 53 -0.62 7.40 -17.82
C PRO A 53 0.67 7.38 -18.66
N ASN A 54 1.69 8.14 -18.24
CA ASN A 54 2.99 8.17 -18.91
C ASN A 54 3.92 7.02 -18.49
N TYR A 55 3.59 6.29 -17.42
CA TYR A 55 4.36 5.11 -17.04
C TYR A 55 4.10 3.98 -18.05
N LYS A 56 5.15 3.59 -18.76
CA LYS A 56 5.14 2.47 -19.70
C LYS A 56 5.84 1.28 -19.07
N GLY A 57 5.13 0.19 -18.86
CA GLY A 57 5.72 -1.05 -18.38
C GLY A 57 6.76 -1.59 -19.36
N SER A 58 7.82 -2.17 -18.82
CA SER A 58 8.91 -2.80 -19.59
C SER A 58 8.93 -4.33 -19.46
N GLY A 59 7.93 -4.89 -18.80
CA GLY A 59 7.79 -6.33 -18.61
C GLY A 59 8.62 -6.90 -17.46
N LYS A 60 9.04 -6.09 -16.51
CA LYS A 60 9.88 -6.50 -15.37
C LYS A 60 9.26 -7.59 -14.50
N LEU A 61 7.93 -7.67 -14.48
CA LEU A 61 7.18 -8.66 -13.71
C LEU A 61 6.40 -9.63 -14.62
N LYS A 62 6.80 -9.74 -15.89
CA LYS A 62 6.12 -10.58 -16.87
C LYS A 62 5.99 -12.01 -16.37
N GLY A 63 4.75 -12.50 -16.33
CA GLY A 63 4.42 -13.85 -15.92
C GLY A 63 4.55 -14.11 -14.40
N LYS A 64 4.86 -13.11 -13.56
CA LYS A 64 4.80 -13.22 -12.10
C LYS A 64 3.36 -13.19 -11.61
N VAL A 65 3.14 -13.73 -10.42
CA VAL A 65 1.86 -13.69 -9.69
C VAL A 65 2.08 -13.02 -8.34
N ALA A 66 1.33 -11.97 -8.05
CA ALA A 66 1.43 -11.21 -6.81
C ALA A 66 0.14 -11.28 -5.99
N ILE A 67 0.27 -11.48 -4.68
CA ILE A 67 -0.79 -11.24 -3.70
C ILE A 67 -0.52 -9.86 -3.08
N ILE A 68 -1.52 -8.96 -3.12
CA ILE A 68 -1.41 -7.59 -2.62
C ILE A 68 -2.60 -7.32 -1.70
N THR A 69 -2.39 -7.31 -0.38
CA THR A 69 -3.49 -7.13 0.58
C THR A 69 -3.94 -5.67 0.64
N GLY A 70 -5.26 -5.43 0.70
CA GLY A 70 -5.84 -4.08 0.70
C GLY A 70 -5.54 -3.31 -0.59
N ALA A 71 -5.56 -4.00 -1.74
CA ALA A 71 -5.31 -3.37 -3.04
C ALA A 71 -6.60 -2.96 -3.77
N ASP A 72 -7.70 -2.91 -3.05
CA ASP A 72 -8.95 -2.31 -3.49
C ASP A 72 -8.82 -0.80 -3.71
N SER A 73 -7.95 -0.14 -2.95
CA SER A 73 -7.80 1.32 -2.91
C SER A 73 -6.36 1.76 -2.60
N GLY A 74 -6.11 3.06 -2.63
CA GLY A 74 -4.89 3.73 -2.16
C GLY A 74 -3.59 3.17 -2.72
N LEU A 75 -2.62 2.96 -1.83
CA LEU A 75 -1.27 2.47 -2.20
C LEU A 75 -1.32 1.05 -2.76
N GLY A 76 -2.19 0.20 -2.21
CA GLY A 76 -2.38 -1.16 -2.70
C GLY A 76 -2.91 -1.21 -4.14
N ARG A 77 -3.92 -0.37 -4.47
CA ARG A 77 -4.43 -0.20 -5.85
C ARG A 77 -3.30 0.21 -6.78
N THR A 78 -2.53 1.22 -6.42
CA THR A 78 -1.39 1.67 -7.22
C THR A 78 -0.39 0.55 -7.45
N CYS A 79 -0.03 -0.20 -6.40
CA CYS A 79 0.85 -1.36 -6.52
C CYS A 79 0.32 -2.37 -7.54
N ALA A 80 -0.95 -2.74 -7.44
CA ALA A 80 -1.59 -3.70 -8.35
C ALA A 80 -1.56 -3.21 -9.82
N ILE A 81 -1.88 -1.94 -10.06
CA ILE A 81 -1.89 -1.34 -11.40
C ILE A 81 -0.48 -1.32 -12.02
N TYR A 82 0.53 -0.88 -11.27
CA TYR A 82 1.91 -0.87 -11.76
C TYR A 82 2.44 -2.27 -12.01
N PHE A 83 2.09 -3.24 -11.17
CA PHE A 83 2.45 -4.65 -11.39
C PHE A 83 1.80 -5.20 -12.66
N VAL A 84 0.54 -4.88 -12.91
CA VAL A 84 -0.16 -5.28 -14.15
C VAL A 84 0.49 -4.63 -15.37
N LYS A 85 0.84 -3.36 -15.33
CA LYS A 85 1.58 -2.69 -16.41
C LYS A 85 2.92 -3.36 -16.71
N GLU A 86 3.53 -4.00 -15.71
CA GLU A 86 4.77 -4.79 -15.85
C GLU A 86 4.52 -6.27 -16.22
N GLY A 87 3.27 -6.66 -16.50
CA GLY A 87 2.91 -8.01 -16.95
C GLY A 87 2.68 -9.03 -15.83
N CYS A 88 2.42 -8.57 -14.61
CA CYS A 88 2.10 -9.41 -13.46
C CYS A 88 0.59 -9.71 -13.42
N LYS A 89 0.22 -10.91 -12.95
CA LYS A 89 -1.14 -11.24 -12.53
C LYS A 89 -1.30 -10.93 -11.05
N VAL A 90 -2.45 -10.39 -10.63
CA VAL A 90 -2.63 -9.91 -9.27
C VAL A 90 -3.82 -10.57 -8.56
N VAL A 91 -3.66 -10.84 -7.28
CA VAL A 91 -4.70 -11.26 -6.35
C VAL A 91 -4.86 -10.16 -5.31
N ILE A 92 -6.08 -9.70 -5.13
CA ILE A 92 -6.44 -8.58 -4.27
C ILE A 92 -7.36 -9.10 -3.15
N PRO A 93 -6.79 -9.51 -2.00
CA PRO A 93 -7.56 -9.67 -0.79
C PRO A 93 -7.92 -8.30 -0.22
N TYR A 94 -9.21 -8.09 0.09
CA TYR A 94 -9.76 -6.86 0.67
C TYR A 94 -10.83 -7.20 1.71
N TYR A 95 -11.20 -6.25 2.57
CA TYR A 95 -12.16 -6.54 3.64
C TYR A 95 -13.61 -6.49 3.14
N ASN A 96 -14.20 -5.32 2.96
CA ASN A 96 -15.61 -5.14 2.57
C ASN A 96 -15.85 -3.95 1.62
N GLU A 97 -14.80 -3.33 1.09
CA GLU A 97 -14.85 -2.18 0.18
C GLU A 97 -15.18 -2.64 -1.27
N HIS A 98 -16.34 -3.27 -1.45
CA HIS A 98 -16.71 -3.94 -2.71
C HIS A 98 -16.73 -3.01 -3.93
N ILE A 99 -17.13 -1.74 -3.75
CA ILE A 99 -17.18 -0.75 -4.84
C ILE A 99 -15.75 -0.44 -5.31
N ASP A 100 -14.84 -0.13 -4.38
CA ASP A 100 -13.46 0.20 -4.70
C ASP A 100 -12.73 -1.00 -5.32
N ALA A 101 -12.91 -2.20 -4.75
CA ALA A 101 -12.33 -3.42 -5.29
C ALA A 101 -12.80 -3.70 -6.72
N ASN A 102 -14.11 -3.57 -7.01
CA ASN A 102 -14.64 -3.75 -8.36
C ASN A 102 -14.14 -2.67 -9.34
N ASN A 103 -14.00 -1.42 -8.89
CA ASN A 103 -13.43 -0.35 -9.70
C ASN A 103 -11.97 -0.64 -10.05
N THR A 104 -11.19 -1.09 -9.07
CA THR A 104 -9.79 -1.50 -9.27
C THR A 104 -9.70 -2.66 -10.27
N LYS A 105 -10.53 -3.69 -10.12
CA LYS A 105 -10.57 -4.83 -11.05
C LYS A 105 -10.90 -4.39 -12.47
N LYS A 106 -11.95 -3.59 -12.66
CA LYS A 106 -12.32 -3.06 -13.98
C LYS A 106 -11.20 -2.27 -14.63
N TYR A 107 -10.48 -1.47 -13.84
CA TYR A 107 -9.34 -0.71 -14.35
C TYR A 107 -8.20 -1.65 -14.79
N ILE A 108 -7.87 -2.65 -13.99
CA ILE A 108 -6.87 -3.67 -14.33
C ILE A 108 -7.25 -4.41 -15.61
N GLU A 109 -8.51 -4.83 -15.74
CA GLU A 109 -9.03 -5.51 -16.95
C GLU A 109 -8.97 -4.60 -18.18
N SER A 110 -9.21 -3.29 -18.03
CA SER A 110 -9.06 -2.33 -19.13
C SER A 110 -7.63 -2.18 -19.64
N LEU A 111 -6.63 -2.50 -18.78
CA LEU A 111 -5.21 -2.58 -19.16
C LEU A 111 -4.83 -3.95 -19.77
N GLY A 112 -5.79 -4.86 -19.93
CA GLY A 112 -5.53 -6.23 -20.39
C GLY A 112 -4.95 -7.16 -19.32
N GLY A 113 -4.99 -6.75 -18.04
CA GLY A 113 -4.46 -7.53 -16.92
C GLY A 113 -5.45 -8.55 -16.35
N GLU A 114 -4.93 -9.50 -15.58
CA GLU A 114 -5.70 -10.51 -14.86
C GLU A 114 -5.72 -10.21 -13.35
N CYS A 115 -6.94 -10.19 -12.77
CA CYS A 115 -7.14 -9.86 -11.35
C CYS A 115 -8.14 -10.82 -10.70
N LEU A 116 -7.76 -11.39 -9.56
CA LEU A 116 -8.64 -12.17 -8.67
C LEU A 116 -8.96 -11.35 -7.42
N LEU A 117 -10.24 -11.10 -7.16
CA LEU A 117 -10.73 -10.43 -5.95
C LEU A 117 -11.15 -11.44 -4.90
N LEU A 118 -10.74 -11.24 -3.65
CA LEU A 118 -11.11 -12.09 -2.50
C LEU A 118 -11.51 -11.21 -1.31
N SER A 119 -12.79 -11.18 -0.97
CA SER A 119 -13.25 -10.44 0.22
C SER A 119 -13.19 -11.28 1.49
N GLY A 120 -12.78 -10.65 2.61
CA GLY A 120 -12.73 -11.26 3.92
C GLY A 120 -11.78 -10.55 4.88
N ASP A 121 -11.84 -10.92 6.16
CA ASP A 121 -10.96 -10.33 7.19
C ASP A 121 -9.60 -11.03 7.22
N ILE A 122 -8.54 -10.26 7.00
CA ILE A 122 -7.14 -10.77 7.03
C ILE A 122 -6.74 -11.31 8.43
N THR A 123 -7.47 -10.96 9.47
CA THR A 123 -7.23 -11.47 10.82
C THR A 123 -7.73 -12.91 11.00
N ASP A 124 -8.59 -13.40 10.10
CA ASP A 124 -9.03 -14.79 10.06
C ASP A 124 -8.00 -15.65 9.31
N LYS A 125 -7.42 -16.61 10.04
CA LYS A 125 -6.47 -17.59 9.46
C LYS A 125 -7.08 -18.43 8.33
N ASN A 126 -8.39 -18.71 8.37
CA ASN A 126 -9.06 -19.46 7.32
C ASN A 126 -9.19 -18.61 6.04
N PHE A 127 -9.44 -17.32 6.19
CA PHE A 127 -9.39 -16.41 5.05
C PHE A 127 -7.97 -16.34 4.45
N CYS A 128 -6.92 -16.24 5.28
CA CYS A 128 -5.53 -16.29 4.79
C CYS A 128 -5.22 -17.60 4.04
N LYS A 129 -5.71 -18.76 4.53
CA LYS A 129 -5.59 -20.03 3.80
C LYS A 129 -6.32 -20.01 2.47
N ARG A 130 -7.55 -19.44 2.44
CA ARG A 130 -8.34 -19.28 1.20
C ARG A 130 -7.60 -18.43 0.18
N ILE A 131 -6.97 -17.31 0.59
CA ILE A 131 -6.18 -16.45 -0.31
C ILE A 131 -5.09 -17.29 -1.02
N VAL A 132 -4.30 -18.04 -0.28
CA VAL A 132 -3.24 -18.86 -0.85
C VAL A 132 -3.80 -19.93 -1.79
N ASN A 133 -4.82 -20.67 -1.36
CA ASN A 133 -5.40 -21.77 -2.15
C ASN A 133 -6.02 -21.24 -3.47
N GLU A 134 -6.81 -20.17 -3.39
CA GLU A 134 -7.42 -19.59 -4.59
C GLU A 134 -6.38 -18.99 -5.54
N THR A 135 -5.29 -18.42 -5.01
CA THR A 135 -4.16 -17.95 -5.83
C THR A 135 -3.52 -19.11 -6.60
N LEU A 136 -3.26 -20.22 -5.92
CA LEU A 136 -2.67 -21.41 -6.54
C LEU A 136 -3.61 -22.08 -7.53
N ASN A 137 -4.89 -22.17 -7.20
CA ASN A 137 -5.91 -22.73 -8.09
C ASN A 137 -6.06 -21.90 -9.37
N CYS A 138 -6.03 -20.57 -9.27
CA CYS A 138 -6.25 -19.66 -10.39
C CYS A 138 -4.99 -19.48 -11.25
N PHE A 139 -3.82 -19.32 -10.61
CA PHE A 139 -2.59 -18.92 -11.29
C PHE A 139 -1.41 -19.91 -11.14
N GLY A 140 -1.55 -20.95 -10.34
CA GLY A 140 -0.58 -22.04 -10.22
C GLY A 140 0.67 -21.74 -9.40
N LYS A 141 0.89 -20.49 -8.95
CA LYS A 141 2.11 -20.08 -8.22
C LYS A 141 1.90 -18.78 -7.43
N ILE A 142 2.89 -18.46 -6.59
CA ILE A 142 3.03 -17.18 -5.91
C ILE A 142 4.49 -16.74 -6.05
N ASP A 143 4.75 -15.58 -6.64
CA ASP A 143 6.09 -15.02 -6.81
C ASP A 143 6.34 -13.81 -5.89
N ILE A 144 5.28 -13.03 -5.60
CA ILE A 144 5.37 -11.78 -4.86
C ILE A 144 4.28 -11.73 -3.81
N LEU A 145 4.64 -11.30 -2.60
CA LEU A 145 3.70 -10.98 -1.53
C LEU A 145 3.88 -9.51 -1.11
N VAL A 146 2.82 -8.71 -1.19
CA VAL A 146 2.79 -7.34 -0.68
C VAL A 146 1.81 -7.26 0.49
N ASN A 147 2.36 -7.10 1.69
CA ASN A 147 1.61 -6.88 2.92
C ASN A 147 1.33 -5.38 3.08
N ASN A 148 0.19 -4.92 2.53
CA ASN A 148 -0.19 -3.52 2.52
C ASN A 148 -1.39 -3.21 3.43
N ALA A 149 -2.34 -4.13 3.60
CA ALA A 149 -3.54 -3.93 4.42
C ALA A 149 -3.19 -3.44 5.83
N ALA A 150 -3.83 -2.36 6.27
CA ALA A 150 -3.64 -1.77 7.58
C ALA A 150 -4.86 -0.95 8.02
N VAL A 151 -4.98 -0.77 9.33
CA VAL A 151 -5.88 0.20 9.98
C VAL A 151 -5.07 1.18 10.81
N GLN A 152 -5.63 2.36 11.04
CA GLN A 152 -5.00 3.47 11.76
C GLN A 152 -6.09 4.27 12.47
N TYR A 153 -5.90 4.57 13.75
CA TYR A 153 -6.87 5.31 14.57
C TYR A 153 -6.14 6.42 15.32
N GLN A 154 -6.61 7.66 15.16
CA GLN A 154 -6.09 8.80 15.91
C GLN A 154 -6.57 8.75 17.36
N GLN A 155 -5.64 8.95 18.30
CA GLN A 155 -5.95 9.19 19.72
C GLN A 155 -5.01 10.25 20.28
N ASP A 156 -5.53 11.19 21.05
CA ASP A 156 -4.70 12.28 21.57
C ASP A 156 -3.80 11.83 22.72
N GLU A 157 -4.23 10.83 23.50
CA GLU A 157 -3.46 10.31 24.63
C GLU A 157 -3.48 8.78 24.64
N LEU A 158 -2.44 8.18 25.22
CA LEU A 158 -2.32 6.72 25.39
C LEU A 158 -3.53 6.14 26.14
N THR A 159 -4.04 6.85 27.14
CA THR A 159 -5.18 6.43 27.97
C THR A 159 -6.50 6.36 27.21
N ASN A 160 -6.58 7.00 26.04
CA ASN A 160 -7.76 6.96 25.17
C ASN A 160 -7.76 5.74 24.21
N ILE A 161 -6.62 5.07 24.08
CA ILE A 161 -6.54 3.84 23.30
C ILE A 161 -7.14 2.70 24.10
N THR A 162 -8.31 2.19 23.67
CA THR A 162 -8.90 1.04 24.33
C THR A 162 -8.15 -0.26 24.02
N ASP A 163 -8.29 -1.27 24.88
CA ASP A 163 -7.69 -2.58 24.65
C ASP A 163 -8.18 -3.20 23.33
N GLU A 164 -9.46 -2.98 22.97
CA GLU A 164 -10.06 -3.46 21.72
C GLU A 164 -9.47 -2.76 20.50
N GLN A 165 -9.22 -1.43 20.56
CA GLN A 165 -8.56 -0.68 19.50
C GLN A 165 -7.14 -1.20 19.30
N PHE A 166 -6.36 -1.33 20.38
CA PHE A 166 -4.99 -1.85 20.33
C PHE A 166 -4.95 -3.27 19.74
N ASP A 167 -5.82 -4.16 20.23
CA ASP A 167 -5.95 -5.53 19.75
C ASP A 167 -6.32 -5.58 18.26
N ARG A 168 -7.28 -4.75 17.81
CA ARG A 168 -7.67 -4.66 16.39
C ARG A 168 -6.51 -4.20 15.53
N THR A 169 -5.79 -3.16 15.96
CA THR A 169 -4.63 -2.62 15.23
C THR A 169 -3.53 -3.68 15.10
N MET A 170 -3.21 -4.39 16.20
CA MET A 170 -2.25 -5.49 16.18
C MET A 170 -2.72 -6.65 15.29
N LYS A 171 -3.98 -7.05 15.38
CA LYS A 171 -4.53 -8.15 14.58
C LYS A 171 -4.47 -7.88 13.10
N VAL A 172 -4.88 -6.69 12.65
CA VAL A 172 -4.86 -6.35 11.22
C VAL A 172 -3.44 -6.16 10.73
N ASN A 173 -2.68 -5.25 11.38
CA ASN A 173 -1.40 -4.79 10.85
C ASN A 173 -0.27 -5.82 11.02
N ILE A 174 -0.35 -6.70 12.04
CA ILE A 174 0.71 -7.64 12.37
C ILE A 174 0.28 -9.10 12.19
N TYR A 175 -0.81 -9.53 12.82
CA TYR A 175 -1.17 -10.95 12.80
C TYR A 175 -1.59 -11.40 11.42
N GLY A 176 -2.40 -10.58 10.70
CA GLY A 176 -2.79 -10.85 9.33
C GLY A 176 -1.58 -10.99 8.40
N MET A 177 -0.67 -10.02 8.46
CA MET A 177 0.60 -10.05 7.72
C MET A 177 1.40 -11.32 8.04
N PHE A 178 1.57 -11.65 9.32
CA PHE A 178 2.30 -12.84 9.76
C PHE A 178 1.65 -14.13 9.25
N TYR A 179 0.33 -14.27 9.39
CA TYR A 179 -0.38 -15.47 8.95
C TYR A 179 -0.25 -15.69 7.45
N LEU A 180 -0.48 -14.65 6.67
CA LEU A 180 -0.42 -14.75 5.21
C LEU A 180 1.02 -15.03 4.75
N THR A 181 2.01 -14.32 5.29
CA THR A 181 3.43 -14.55 4.98
C THR A 181 3.81 -16.01 5.26
N LYS A 182 3.48 -16.52 6.44
CA LYS A 182 3.76 -17.92 6.83
C LYS A 182 3.12 -18.92 5.89
N LEU A 183 1.89 -18.66 5.43
CA LEU A 183 1.16 -19.54 4.52
C LEU A 183 1.68 -19.48 3.08
N CYS A 184 2.21 -18.34 2.64
CA CYS A 184 2.82 -18.17 1.32
C CYS A 184 4.22 -18.83 1.23
N LEU A 185 4.99 -18.84 2.33
CA LEU A 185 6.40 -19.30 2.32
C LEU A 185 6.66 -20.64 1.64
N PRO A 186 5.84 -21.70 1.81
CA PRO A 186 6.07 -22.99 1.13
C PRO A 186 6.02 -22.91 -0.40
N TYR A 187 5.38 -21.87 -0.95
CA TYR A 187 5.15 -21.69 -2.39
C TYR A 187 6.06 -20.66 -3.02
N LEU A 188 6.73 -19.82 -2.20
CA LEU A 188 7.71 -18.85 -2.67
C LEU A 188 9.02 -19.58 -3.05
N LYS A 189 9.47 -19.33 -4.28
CA LYS A 189 10.68 -19.92 -4.85
C LYS A 189 11.83 -18.92 -4.87
N SER A 190 13.02 -19.39 -5.24
CA SER A 190 14.16 -18.53 -5.52
C SER A 190 13.77 -17.41 -6.51
N GLY A 191 14.14 -16.17 -6.20
CA GLY A 191 13.75 -14.97 -6.95
C GLY A 191 12.41 -14.36 -6.54
N SER A 192 11.73 -14.91 -5.52
CA SER A 192 10.52 -14.31 -4.95
C SER A 192 10.82 -13.06 -4.13
N SER A 193 9.83 -12.18 -4.00
CA SER A 193 9.93 -10.94 -3.21
C SER A 193 8.77 -10.79 -2.23
N ILE A 194 9.07 -10.38 -1.00
CA ILE A 194 8.10 -9.97 0.02
C ILE A 194 8.31 -8.48 0.28
N ILE A 195 7.24 -7.69 0.18
CA ILE A 195 7.25 -6.25 0.41
C ILE A 195 6.27 -5.92 1.53
N ASN A 196 6.76 -5.31 2.60
CA ASN A 196 5.95 -4.95 3.76
C ASN A 196 5.77 -3.43 3.85
N LEU A 197 4.55 -2.94 4.11
CA LEU A 197 4.29 -1.52 4.29
C LEU A 197 4.48 -1.12 5.76
N SER A 198 5.61 -0.46 6.06
CA SER A 198 5.84 0.28 7.31
C SER A 198 5.24 1.69 7.22
N SER A 199 5.81 2.67 7.85
CA SER A 199 5.41 4.08 7.81
C SER A 199 6.59 4.98 8.20
N VAL A 200 6.59 6.20 7.70
CA VAL A 200 7.50 7.26 8.16
C VAL A 200 7.33 7.52 9.66
N THR A 201 6.11 7.38 10.19
CA THR A 201 5.78 7.57 11.61
C THR A 201 6.58 6.67 12.55
N THR A 202 7.06 5.51 12.06
CA THR A 202 7.95 4.61 12.81
C THR A 202 9.28 5.28 13.20
N PHE A 203 9.72 6.25 12.42
CA PHE A 203 11.06 6.83 12.53
C PHE A 203 11.09 8.16 13.30
N TYR A 204 9.97 8.90 13.32
CA TYR A 204 9.88 10.10 14.14
C TYR A 204 8.97 9.95 15.37
N GLY A 205 8.09 8.98 15.40
CA GLY A 205 7.17 8.73 16.51
C GLY A 205 5.99 9.70 16.52
N ASP A 206 4.88 9.37 15.83
CA ASP A 206 3.68 10.19 15.88
C ASP A 206 2.95 9.97 17.22
N PRO A 207 2.78 11.02 18.07
CA PRO A 207 2.18 10.88 19.40
C PRO A 207 0.68 10.56 19.36
N GLN A 208 -0.01 10.82 18.24
CA GLN A 208 -1.44 10.55 18.08
C GLN A 208 -1.73 9.18 17.45
N LEU A 209 -0.70 8.38 17.13
CA LEU A 209 -0.81 7.09 16.45
C LEU A 209 -0.03 5.98 17.18
N ILE A 210 -0.04 5.94 18.49
CA ILE A 210 0.86 5.09 19.31
C ILE A 210 0.71 3.60 18.96
N ASP A 211 -0.52 3.07 18.87
CA ASP A 211 -0.80 1.69 18.50
C ASP A 211 -0.34 1.39 17.05
N TYR A 212 -0.65 2.28 16.11
CA TYR A 212 -0.23 2.17 14.73
C TYR A 212 1.30 2.19 14.58
N VAL A 213 1.97 3.17 15.18
CA VAL A 213 3.45 3.29 15.17
C VAL A 213 4.10 2.04 15.75
N THR A 214 3.53 1.48 16.83
CA THR A 214 3.98 0.22 17.42
C THR A 214 3.94 -0.90 16.39
N THR A 215 2.83 -1.05 15.63
CA THR A 215 2.74 -2.08 14.60
C THR A 215 3.72 -1.83 13.44
N LYS A 216 3.89 -0.58 13.03
CA LYS A 216 4.79 -0.24 11.91
C LYS A 216 6.26 -0.41 12.26
N GLY A 217 6.62 -0.21 13.54
CA GLY A 217 7.94 -0.57 14.08
C GLY A 217 8.16 -2.09 14.11
N ALA A 218 7.15 -2.86 14.53
CA ALA A 218 7.21 -4.32 14.51
C ALA A 218 7.42 -4.87 13.08
N ILE A 219 6.81 -4.25 12.06
CA ILE A 219 7.01 -4.61 10.64
C ILE A 219 8.49 -4.44 10.23
N VAL A 220 9.16 -3.38 10.67
CA VAL A 220 10.60 -3.17 10.38
C VAL A 220 11.45 -4.30 10.97
N GLY A 221 11.21 -4.63 12.25
CA GLY A 221 11.89 -5.76 12.92
C GLY A 221 11.64 -7.08 12.22
N PHE A 222 10.38 -7.38 11.89
CA PHE A 222 9.98 -8.57 11.15
C PHE A 222 10.65 -8.67 9.77
N THR A 223 10.68 -7.56 9.02
CA THR A 223 11.32 -7.48 7.70
C THR A 223 12.79 -7.85 7.76
N ARG A 224 13.54 -7.24 8.68
CA ARG A 224 14.97 -7.49 8.85
C ARG A 224 15.29 -8.93 9.26
N ALA A 225 14.53 -9.46 10.21
CA ALA A 225 14.70 -10.83 10.68
C ALA A 225 14.39 -11.85 9.58
N LEU A 226 13.25 -11.67 8.88
CA LEU A 226 12.82 -12.57 7.82
C LEU A 226 13.75 -12.50 6.60
N ALA A 227 14.26 -11.32 6.25
CA ALA A 227 15.24 -11.16 5.18
C ALA A 227 16.48 -12.01 5.42
N ARG A 228 17.03 -11.99 6.63
CA ARG A 228 18.19 -12.83 6.99
C ARG A 228 17.86 -14.31 6.97
N ASN A 229 16.67 -14.70 7.41
CA ASN A 229 16.22 -16.09 7.43
C ASN A 229 16.06 -16.68 6.02
N LEU A 230 15.63 -15.86 5.05
CA LEU A 230 15.32 -16.31 3.70
C LEU A 230 16.42 -16.02 2.67
N ALA A 231 17.48 -15.31 3.03
CA ALA A 231 18.54 -14.89 2.10
C ALA A 231 19.17 -16.05 1.33
N LEU A 232 19.51 -17.16 2.02
CA LEU A 232 20.09 -18.35 1.37
C LEU A 232 19.10 -19.09 0.46
N LYS A 233 17.80 -18.81 0.56
CA LYS A 233 16.77 -19.30 -0.35
C LYS A 233 16.57 -18.37 -1.55
N ASN A 234 17.36 -17.30 -1.62
CA ASN A 234 17.23 -16.24 -2.62
C ASN A 234 15.82 -15.63 -2.68
N ILE A 235 15.20 -15.43 -1.51
CA ILE A 235 13.94 -14.73 -1.35
C ILE A 235 14.24 -13.42 -0.66
N ARG A 236 13.90 -12.29 -1.31
CA ARG A 236 14.14 -10.95 -0.78
C ARG A 236 12.95 -10.49 0.07
N VAL A 237 13.24 -9.79 1.15
CA VAL A 237 12.21 -9.22 2.03
C VAL A 237 12.60 -7.79 2.34
N ASN A 238 11.79 -6.83 1.91
CA ASN A 238 12.03 -5.41 2.14
C ASN A 238 10.77 -4.71 2.66
N ALA A 239 10.95 -3.53 3.21
CA ALA A 239 9.84 -2.67 3.60
C ALA A 239 9.88 -1.34 2.85
N ILE A 240 8.72 -0.70 2.75
CA ILE A 240 8.60 0.70 2.35
C ILE A 240 8.08 1.47 3.57
N ALA A 241 8.62 2.67 3.80
CA ALA A 241 8.14 3.63 4.78
C ALA A 241 7.57 4.86 4.05
N PRO A 242 6.28 4.83 3.68
CA PRO A 242 5.63 5.97 3.04
C PRO A 242 5.49 7.13 4.03
N GLY A 243 5.59 8.37 3.53
CA GLY A 243 5.11 9.57 4.21
C GLY A 243 3.61 9.75 4.04
N PHE A 244 3.15 11.00 4.01
CA PHE A 244 1.76 11.29 3.73
C PHE A 244 1.44 11.08 2.24
N PHE A 245 0.49 10.19 1.98
CA PHE A 245 -0.13 9.96 0.68
C PHE A 245 -1.63 10.20 0.77
N TRP A 246 -2.20 10.88 -0.22
CA TRP A 246 -3.64 11.09 -0.32
C TRP A 246 -4.34 9.78 -0.66
N THR A 247 -4.87 9.12 0.37
CA THR A 247 -5.53 7.80 0.30
C THR A 247 -6.71 7.78 1.25
N PRO A 248 -7.68 6.85 1.12
CA PRO A 248 -8.83 6.78 2.01
C PRO A 248 -8.48 6.51 3.48
N LEU A 249 -7.29 5.99 3.77
CA LEU A 249 -6.78 5.84 5.14
C LEU A 249 -6.76 7.18 5.90
N GLN A 250 -6.50 8.28 5.20
CA GLN A 250 -6.33 9.60 5.84
C GLN A 250 -7.66 10.17 6.35
N PRO A 251 -8.71 10.38 5.52
CA PRO A 251 -9.98 10.88 6.02
C PRO A 251 -10.72 9.87 6.92
N ALA A 252 -10.36 8.60 6.89
CA ALA A 252 -10.90 7.59 7.80
C ALA A 252 -10.22 7.57 9.18
N CYS A 253 -9.06 8.23 9.33
CA CYS A 253 -8.29 8.28 10.57
C CYS A 253 -8.36 9.64 11.25
N TRP A 254 -8.11 10.71 10.51
CA TRP A 254 -7.90 12.03 11.06
C TRP A 254 -9.17 12.86 11.10
N VAL A 255 -9.27 13.76 12.09
CA VAL A 255 -10.27 14.83 12.05
C VAL A 255 -10.02 15.71 10.83
N LYS A 256 -11.09 16.20 10.18
CA LYS A 256 -11.01 16.89 8.89
C LYS A 256 -10.06 18.11 8.90
N GLU A 257 -10.01 18.82 10.02
CA GLU A 257 -9.18 20.03 10.19
C GLU A 257 -7.67 19.72 10.16
N LYS A 258 -7.29 18.49 10.48
CA LYS A 258 -5.89 18.03 10.46
C LYS A 258 -5.40 17.72 9.04
N ILE A 259 -6.29 17.23 8.18
CA ILE A 259 -5.95 16.73 6.83
C ILE A 259 -5.14 17.74 6.00
N PRO A 260 -5.47 19.05 5.91
CA PRO A 260 -4.73 19.99 5.10
C PRO A 260 -3.27 20.20 5.55
N SER A 261 -2.95 19.91 6.79
CA SER A 261 -1.59 20.08 7.33
C SER A 261 -0.67 18.87 7.08
N LEU A 262 -1.25 17.73 6.69
CA LEU A 262 -0.50 16.49 6.52
C LEU A 262 0.43 16.58 5.29
N GLY A 263 1.69 16.18 5.46
CA GLY A 263 2.73 16.26 4.44
C GLY A 263 3.42 17.62 4.31
N ALA A 264 2.92 18.69 4.96
CA ALA A 264 3.53 20.02 4.91
C ALA A 264 4.95 20.03 5.54
N ASN A 265 5.23 19.13 6.48
CA ASN A 265 6.53 19.03 7.16
C ASN A 265 7.59 18.25 6.35
N SER A 266 7.21 17.66 5.21
CA SER A 266 8.21 17.03 4.34
C SER A 266 9.12 18.09 3.71
N ALA A 267 10.35 17.72 3.34
CA ALA A 267 11.27 18.64 2.66
C ALA A 267 10.70 19.12 1.31
N MET A 268 9.83 18.31 0.67
CA MET A 268 9.11 18.69 -0.55
C MET A 268 7.88 19.58 -0.27
N ALA A 269 7.55 19.82 1.00
CA ALA A 269 6.45 20.68 1.48
C ALA A 269 5.07 20.34 0.88
N ARG A 270 4.81 19.05 0.63
CA ARG A 270 3.55 18.55 0.09
C ARG A 270 3.26 17.11 0.47
N GLY A 271 2.01 16.72 0.40
CA GLY A 271 1.63 15.33 0.33
C GLY A 271 1.96 14.71 -1.04
N ALA A 272 1.88 13.40 -1.12
CA ALA A 272 2.06 12.66 -2.36
C ALA A 272 0.75 12.00 -2.81
N MET A 273 0.66 11.72 -4.12
CA MET A 273 -0.39 10.90 -4.69
C MET A 273 0.07 9.44 -4.79
N PRO A 274 -0.84 8.46 -4.67
CA PRO A 274 -0.49 7.03 -4.70
C PRO A 274 0.42 6.61 -5.85
N TYR A 275 0.22 7.15 -7.07
CA TYR A 275 1.02 6.81 -8.24
C TYR A 275 2.53 7.04 -8.05
N GLU A 276 2.92 7.99 -7.17
CA GLU A 276 4.33 8.32 -6.92
C GLU A 276 5.08 7.19 -6.18
N LEU A 277 4.33 6.25 -5.56
CA LEU A 277 4.88 5.07 -4.92
C LEU A 277 5.00 3.87 -5.87
N GLY A 278 4.27 3.87 -6.98
CA GLY A 278 4.22 2.75 -7.94
C GLY A 278 5.58 2.23 -8.38
N PRO A 279 6.52 3.09 -8.85
CA PRO A 279 7.86 2.66 -9.26
C PRO A 279 8.67 1.99 -8.15
N THR A 280 8.50 2.40 -6.89
CA THR A 280 9.18 1.77 -5.74
C THR A 280 8.71 0.33 -5.52
N PHE A 281 7.42 0.07 -5.67
CA PHE A 281 6.89 -1.29 -5.61
C PHE A 281 7.48 -2.16 -6.74
N VAL A 282 7.50 -1.66 -7.98
CA VAL A 282 8.08 -2.39 -9.12
C VAL A 282 9.56 -2.68 -8.89
N PHE A 283 10.36 -1.71 -8.45
CA PHE A 283 11.77 -1.88 -8.11
C PHE A 283 11.96 -3.02 -7.11
N LEU A 284 11.25 -3.01 -5.98
CA LEU A 284 11.40 -4.02 -4.94
C LEU A 284 10.87 -5.41 -5.36
N ALA A 285 9.91 -5.47 -6.27
CA ALA A 285 9.35 -6.72 -6.78
C ALA A 285 10.20 -7.36 -7.87
N SER A 286 10.96 -6.57 -8.62
CA SER A 286 11.72 -6.99 -9.80
C SER A 286 13.18 -7.34 -9.49
N ASP A 287 13.88 -7.87 -10.49
CA ASP A 287 15.31 -8.19 -10.43
C ASP A 287 16.20 -6.92 -10.35
N ASP A 288 15.67 -5.73 -10.61
CA ASP A 288 16.37 -4.46 -10.40
C ASP A 288 16.84 -4.30 -8.94
N SER A 289 16.19 -4.96 -8.00
CA SER A 289 16.56 -4.98 -6.58
C SER A 289 17.17 -6.32 -6.13
N SER A 290 17.85 -7.05 -7.03
CA SER A 290 18.41 -8.38 -6.77
C SER A 290 19.39 -8.43 -5.59
N TYR A 291 20.06 -7.32 -5.27
CA TYR A 291 20.98 -7.20 -4.12
C TYR A 291 20.41 -6.36 -2.97
N VAL A 292 19.09 -6.17 -2.94
CA VAL A 292 18.39 -5.38 -1.90
C VAL A 292 17.50 -6.30 -1.08
N THR A 293 17.88 -6.55 0.18
CA THR A 293 17.07 -7.32 1.15
C THR A 293 17.28 -6.79 2.57
N GLY A 294 16.24 -6.84 3.39
CA GLY A 294 16.26 -6.34 4.77
C GLY A 294 16.22 -4.81 4.87
N GLN A 295 16.00 -4.10 3.77
CA GLN A 295 16.01 -2.65 3.73
C GLN A 295 14.61 -2.06 3.95
N VAL A 296 14.59 -0.81 4.42
CA VAL A 296 13.40 0.03 4.50
C VAL A 296 13.61 1.20 3.55
N ILE A 297 12.83 1.25 2.48
CA ILE A 297 12.91 2.33 1.50
C ILE A 297 12.00 3.46 1.94
N HIS A 298 12.57 4.62 2.22
CA HIS A 298 11.84 5.83 2.56
C HIS A 298 11.30 6.51 1.30
N ASN A 299 9.97 6.59 1.19
CA ASN A 299 9.27 7.34 0.14
C ASN A 299 8.33 8.33 0.83
N ASN A 300 8.89 9.45 1.33
CA ASN A 300 8.24 10.35 2.28
C ASN A 300 8.48 11.84 2.00
N GLY A 301 8.94 12.21 0.80
CA GLY A 301 9.22 13.59 0.47
C GLY A 301 10.32 14.26 1.28
N GLY A 302 11.20 13.45 1.93
CA GLY A 302 12.29 13.94 2.78
C GLY A 302 11.83 14.33 4.19
N GLU A 303 10.70 13.85 4.67
CA GLU A 303 10.22 14.05 6.04
C GLU A 303 11.16 13.36 7.06
N VAL A 304 11.66 12.19 6.72
CA VAL A 304 12.71 11.47 7.45
C VAL A 304 13.77 11.00 6.46
N MET A 305 15.04 11.23 6.83
CA MET A 305 16.21 10.83 6.07
C MET A 305 17.06 9.90 6.96
N GLY A 306 17.39 8.69 6.46
CA GLY A 306 18.20 7.75 7.22
C GLY A 306 18.24 6.35 6.63
#